data_a6477247ff68112e5f5e0b48e48daec9
#
_entry.id   a6477247ff68112e5f5e0b48e48daec9
#
_cell.length_a   1.000
_cell.length_b   1.000
_cell.length_c   1.000
_cell.angle_alpha   90.00
_cell.angle_beta   90.00
_cell.angle_gamma   90.00
#
_symmetry.space_group_name_H-M   'P 1'
#
loop_
_entity.id
_entity.type
_entity.pdbx_description
1 polymer ?
#
loop_
_entity_poly.entity_id
_entity_poly.type
_entity_poly.pdbx_seq_one_letter_code
_entity_poly.pdbx_strand_id
1 'polypeptide(L)'
;TGSERQEDEARCLELGASDFVPKPYNQRVVKARINSVIKLRESAAALSAIEYDDLTGLYTKSAFYYHAGILMRYKPDQSYVVVIADVKNFKLINNIYGIRVGDDILRYLAKIMSKALTDGLAARYSDDQFVMFTSIPKNDFEKYLENAVRYISENAPITNLLVKYGVYKDVDKSISISEICDRAIMAMKSIQLNYEKNIAYYDDQLGQQHIREVMMENDFENALRNEEFEVWFQPKYN
;
A
#
# COMPACT_ATOMS: atom_id res chain seq x y z
N THR A 1 -49.43 -22.68 13.48
CA THR A 1 -48.86 -23.15 14.76
C THR A 1 -47.45 -22.59 14.95
N GLY A 2 -46.87 -22.78 16.13
CA GLY A 2 -45.54 -22.18 16.41
C GLY A 2 -44.40 -22.71 15.53
N SER A 3 -44.47 -23.97 15.06
CA SER A 3 -43.50 -24.59 14.17
C SER A 3 -43.46 -23.99 12.77
N GLU A 4 -44.60 -23.69 12.16
CA GLU A 4 -44.66 -23.04 10.84
C GLU A 4 -44.04 -21.65 10.86
N ARG A 5 -44.19 -20.92 11.95
CA ARG A 5 -43.58 -19.58 12.10
C ARG A 5 -42.02 -19.63 12.21
N GLN A 6 -41.49 -20.67 12.86
CA GLN A 6 -40.05 -20.87 12.97
C GLN A 6 -39.43 -21.29 11.64
N GLU A 7 -40.12 -22.12 10.85
CA GLU A 7 -39.69 -22.51 9.52
C GLU A 7 -39.73 -21.34 8.53
N ASP A 8 -40.75 -20.47 8.60
CA ASP A 8 -40.87 -19.26 7.78
C ASP A 8 -39.75 -18.25 8.13
N GLU A 9 -39.41 -18.08 9.43
CA GLU A 9 -38.33 -17.23 9.90
C GLU A 9 -36.97 -17.72 9.36
N ALA A 10 -36.69 -19.03 9.53
CA ALA A 10 -35.46 -19.64 9.03
C ALA A 10 -35.31 -19.46 7.52
N ARG A 11 -36.38 -19.75 6.78
CA ARG A 11 -36.41 -19.61 5.32
C ARG A 11 -36.20 -18.18 4.83
N CYS A 12 -36.77 -17.19 5.52
CA CYS A 12 -36.55 -15.78 5.19
C CYS A 12 -35.08 -15.38 5.40
N LEU A 13 -34.46 -15.81 6.49
CA LEU A 13 -33.06 -15.52 6.78
C LEU A 13 -32.11 -16.23 5.79
N GLU A 14 -32.39 -17.50 5.44
CA GLU A 14 -31.67 -18.23 4.39
C GLU A 14 -31.75 -17.57 3.01
N LEU A 15 -32.89 -16.94 2.69
CA LEU A 15 -33.08 -16.18 1.46
C LEU A 15 -32.41 -14.78 1.48
N GLY A 16 -31.68 -14.43 2.56
CA GLY A 16 -30.90 -13.22 2.66
C GLY A 16 -31.63 -12.04 3.35
N ALA A 17 -32.74 -12.28 4.05
CA ALA A 17 -33.33 -11.26 4.92
C ALA A 17 -32.40 -10.97 6.09
N SER A 18 -32.18 -9.68 6.39
CA SER A 18 -31.32 -9.27 7.51
C SER A 18 -31.96 -9.49 8.88
N ASP A 19 -33.29 -9.55 8.95
CA ASP A 19 -34.08 -9.84 10.16
C ASP A 19 -35.52 -10.17 9.77
N PHE A 20 -36.26 -10.78 10.71
CA PHE A 20 -37.67 -11.18 10.54
C PHE A 20 -38.52 -10.62 11.68
N VAL A 21 -39.72 -10.14 11.35
CA VAL A 21 -40.67 -9.61 12.34
C VAL A 21 -42.03 -10.29 12.16
N PRO A 22 -42.48 -11.10 13.13
CA PRO A 22 -43.78 -11.76 13.07
C PRO A 22 -44.95 -10.80 13.24
N LYS A 23 -46.06 -11.09 12.58
CA LYS A 23 -47.34 -10.43 12.83
C LYS A 23 -48.04 -11.04 14.06
N PRO A 24 -48.73 -10.25 14.90
CA PRO A 24 -48.92 -8.80 14.81
C PRO A 24 -47.72 -7.99 15.25
N TYR A 25 -47.46 -6.88 14.58
CA TYR A 25 -46.26 -6.06 14.83
C TYR A 25 -46.35 -5.28 16.12
N ASN A 26 -45.31 -5.31 16.94
CA ASN A 26 -45.10 -4.33 17.98
C ASN A 26 -44.16 -3.24 17.45
N GLN A 27 -44.69 -2.02 17.32
CA GLN A 27 -43.96 -0.90 16.73
C GLN A 27 -42.61 -0.61 17.45
N ARG A 28 -42.55 -0.78 18.78
CA ARG A 28 -41.32 -0.59 19.54
C ARG A 28 -40.27 -1.67 19.20
N VAL A 29 -40.71 -2.93 19.05
CA VAL A 29 -39.85 -4.05 18.69
C VAL A 29 -39.29 -3.89 17.27
N VAL A 30 -40.18 -3.53 16.31
CA VAL A 30 -39.76 -3.26 14.92
C VAL A 30 -38.72 -2.17 14.86
N LYS A 31 -38.95 -1.04 15.55
CA LYS A 31 -38.00 0.09 15.61
C LYS A 31 -36.67 -0.31 16.24
N ALA A 32 -36.68 -1.10 17.31
CA ALA A 32 -35.47 -1.59 17.97
C ALA A 32 -34.66 -2.50 17.04
N ARG A 33 -35.29 -3.44 16.33
CA ARG A 33 -34.66 -4.35 15.37
C ARG A 33 -34.05 -3.59 14.18
N ILE A 34 -34.81 -2.67 13.58
CA ILE A 34 -34.29 -1.81 12.51
C ILE A 34 -33.07 -1.04 12.96
N ASN A 35 -33.11 -0.41 14.14
CA ASN A 35 -31.96 0.33 14.68
C ASN A 35 -30.75 -0.59 14.93
N SER A 36 -30.96 -1.83 15.38
CA SER A 36 -29.89 -2.80 15.56
C SER A 36 -29.22 -3.18 14.24
N VAL A 37 -30.00 -3.42 13.18
CA VAL A 37 -29.48 -3.74 11.85
C VAL A 37 -28.72 -2.55 11.27
N ILE A 38 -29.25 -1.32 11.44
CA ILE A 38 -28.56 -0.10 10.99
C ILE A 38 -27.21 0.03 11.70
N LYS A 39 -27.19 -0.05 13.04
CA LYS A 39 -25.93 0.04 13.82
C LYS A 39 -24.92 -1.03 13.43
N LEU A 40 -25.36 -2.27 13.17
CA LEU A 40 -24.48 -3.34 12.74
C LEU A 40 -23.85 -3.03 11.37
N ARG A 41 -24.64 -2.52 10.43
CA ARG A 41 -24.16 -2.12 9.09
C ARG A 41 -23.22 -0.93 9.16
N GLU A 42 -23.55 0.08 9.96
CA GLU A 42 -22.66 1.25 10.19
C GLU A 42 -21.34 0.82 10.81
N SER A 43 -21.36 -0.07 11.80
CA SER A 43 -20.13 -0.62 12.41
C SER A 43 -19.30 -1.44 11.43
N ALA A 44 -19.94 -2.28 10.61
CA ALA A 44 -19.27 -3.06 9.58
C ALA A 44 -18.64 -2.16 8.50
N ALA A 45 -19.37 -1.12 8.06
CA ALA A 45 -18.86 -0.13 7.11
C ALA A 45 -17.67 0.67 7.68
N ALA A 46 -17.77 1.07 8.97
CA ALA A 46 -16.68 1.78 9.65
C ALA A 46 -15.42 0.91 9.78
N LEU A 47 -15.57 -0.37 10.11
CA LEU A 47 -14.46 -1.33 10.15
C LEU A 47 -13.85 -1.53 8.75
N SER A 48 -14.69 -1.67 7.72
CA SER A 48 -14.22 -1.81 6.34
C SER A 48 -13.45 -0.58 5.87
N ALA A 49 -13.91 0.64 6.19
CA ALA A 49 -13.23 1.88 5.85
C ALA A 49 -11.87 2.07 6.57
N ILE A 50 -11.70 1.45 7.76
CA ILE A 50 -10.40 1.41 8.45
C ILE A 50 -9.45 0.41 7.78
N GLU A 51 -9.98 -0.69 7.28
CA GLU A 51 -9.20 -1.82 6.76
C GLU A 51 -8.83 -1.66 5.29
N TYR A 52 -9.74 -1.12 4.46
CA TYR A 52 -9.56 -1.02 3.01
C TYR A 52 -9.63 0.42 2.52
N ASP A 53 -8.84 0.74 1.50
CA ASP A 53 -8.89 2.01 0.77
C ASP A 53 -10.08 2.01 -0.20
N ASP A 54 -10.96 3.01 -0.07
CA ASP A 54 -12.22 3.11 -0.83
C ASP A 54 -12.05 3.19 -2.34
N LEU A 55 -10.94 3.79 -2.81
CA LEU A 55 -10.68 3.95 -4.24
C LEU A 55 -10.16 2.67 -4.89
N THR A 56 -9.25 1.98 -4.20
CA THR A 56 -8.45 0.89 -4.77
C THR A 56 -8.90 -0.48 -4.30
N GLY A 57 -9.61 -0.57 -3.17
CA GLY A 57 -10.00 -1.83 -2.53
C GLY A 57 -8.84 -2.61 -1.91
N LEU A 58 -7.63 -2.06 -1.92
CA LEU A 58 -6.49 -2.62 -1.23
C LEU A 58 -6.55 -2.29 0.27
N TYR A 59 -5.71 -2.95 1.06
CA TYR A 59 -5.56 -2.57 2.46
C TYR A 59 -5.12 -1.10 2.61
N THR A 60 -5.55 -0.46 3.70
CA THR A 60 -4.94 0.78 4.17
C THR A 60 -3.54 0.49 4.72
N LYS A 61 -2.69 1.51 4.85
CA LYS A 61 -1.37 1.40 5.47
C LYS A 61 -1.42 0.76 6.85
N SER A 62 -2.40 1.16 7.68
CA SER A 62 -2.55 0.65 9.05
C SER A 62 -2.93 -0.83 9.07
N ALA A 63 -3.88 -1.24 8.24
CA ALA A 63 -4.28 -2.63 8.10
C ALA A 63 -3.13 -3.49 7.55
N PHE A 64 -2.40 -2.97 6.58
CA PHE A 64 -1.20 -3.62 6.04
C PHE A 64 -0.16 -3.92 7.13
N TYR A 65 0.18 -2.93 7.97
CA TYR A 65 1.13 -3.13 9.05
C TYR A 65 0.69 -4.22 10.03
N TYR A 66 -0.60 -4.21 10.37
CA TYR A 66 -1.18 -5.20 11.25
C TYR A 66 -1.10 -6.60 10.66
N HIS A 67 -1.60 -6.80 9.44
CA HIS A 67 -1.64 -8.11 8.77
C HIS A 67 -0.25 -8.64 8.39
N ALA A 68 0.66 -7.77 7.93
CA ALA A 68 2.05 -8.16 7.63
C ALA A 68 2.79 -8.61 8.89
N GLY A 69 2.60 -7.91 10.02
CA GLY A 69 3.15 -8.34 11.31
C GLY A 69 2.60 -9.69 11.78
N ILE A 70 1.34 -10.00 11.51
CA ILE A 70 0.74 -11.32 11.77
C ILE A 70 1.40 -12.35 10.85
N LEU A 71 1.47 -12.10 9.55
CA LEU A 71 2.00 -13.04 8.55
C LEU A 71 3.44 -13.44 8.87
N MET A 72 4.30 -12.48 9.25
CA MET A 72 5.69 -12.75 9.66
C MET A 72 5.78 -13.67 10.89
N ARG A 73 4.86 -13.51 11.85
CA ARG A 73 4.83 -14.33 13.07
C ARG A 73 4.34 -15.75 12.84
N TYR A 74 3.32 -15.91 11.97
CA TYR A 74 2.73 -17.23 11.71
C TYR A 74 3.56 -18.10 10.77
N LYS A 75 4.41 -17.50 9.91
CA LYS A 75 5.27 -18.21 8.96
C LYS A 75 6.74 -17.76 9.13
N PRO A 76 7.39 -18.10 10.26
CA PRO A 76 8.73 -17.59 10.58
C PRO A 76 9.83 -18.09 9.63
N ASP A 77 9.67 -19.24 9.02
CA ASP A 77 10.67 -19.83 8.10
C ASP A 77 10.54 -19.30 6.65
N GLN A 78 9.46 -18.58 6.35
CA GLN A 78 9.20 -18.05 5.02
C GLN A 78 10.05 -16.81 4.75
N SER A 79 10.77 -16.74 3.63
CA SER A 79 11.41 -15.50 3.17
C SER A 79 10.36 -14.58 2.55
N TYR A 80 10.47 -13.29 2.86
CA TYR A 80 9.57 -12.25 2.36
C TYR A 80 10.34 -11.19 1.58
N VAL A 81 9.61 -10.52 0.70
CA VAL A 81 10.06 -9.33 -0.01
C VAL A 81 9.01 -8.23 0.15
N VAL A 82 9.47 -7.01 0.34
CA VAL A 82 8.66 -5.80 0.26
C VAL A 82 8.98 -5.06 -1.01
N VAL A 83 7.95 -4.61 -1.71
CA VAL A 83 8.04 -3.74 -2.87
C VAL A 83 7.19 -2.50 -2.61
N ILE A 84 7.81 -1.34 -2.65
CA ILE A 84 7.11 -0.04 -2.69
C ILE A 84 7.07 0.42 -4.15
N ALA A 85 5.91 0.89 -4.58
CA ALA A 85 5.72 1.49 -5.90
C ALA A 85 5.19 2.91 -5.75
N ASP A 86 5.71 3.85 -6.54
CA ASP A 86 5.38 5.28 -6.50
C ASP A 86 5.14 5.79 -7.93
N VAL A 87 4.02 6.46 -8.15
CA VAL A 87 3.69 7.03 -9.47
C VAL A 87 4.38 8.38 -9.63
N LYS A 88 5.43 8.41 -10.43
CA LYS A 88 6.21 9.65 -10.61
C LYS A 88 5.35 10.78 -11.18
N ASN A 89 5.46 11.95 -10.54
CA ASN A 89 4.74 13.16 -10.94
C ASN A 89 3.20 13.02 -10.94
N PHE A 90 2.63 12.20 -10.05
CA PHE A 90 1.19 11.94 -9.99
C PHE A 90 0.35 13.23 -9.90
N LYS A 91 0.79 14.20 -9.11
CA LYS A 91 0.14 15.50 -9.01
C LYS A 91 0.11 16.25 -10.36
N LEU A 92 1.17 16.14 -11.14
CA LEU A 92 1.22 16.73 -12.49
C LEU A 92 0.28 15.99 -13.45
N ILE A 93 0.21 14.66 -13.35
CA ILE A 93 -0.75 13.85 -14.12
C ILE A 93 -2.18 14.31 -13.82
N ASN A 94 -2.54 14.49 -12.55
CA ASN A 94 -3.86 14.98 -12.15
C ASN A 94 -4.15 16.39 -12.70
N ASN A 95 -3.15 17.25 -12.76
CA ASN A 95 -3.31 18.61 -13.30
C ASN A 95 -3.51 18.62 -14.82
N ILE A 96 -2.85 17.72 -15.55
CA ILE A 96 -2.90 17.67 -17.02
C ILE A 96 -4.13 16.88 -17.50
N TYR A 97 -4.39 15.70 -16.94
CA TYR A 97 -5.38 14.76 -17.43
C TYR A 97 -6.67 14.74 -16.58
N GLY A 98 -6.66 15.42 -15.44
CA GLY A 98 -7.77 15.45 -14.49
C GLY A 98 -7.73 14.31 -13.46
N ILE A 99 -8.38 14.55 -12.31
CA ILE A 99 -8.39 13.63 -11.16
C ILE A 99 -8.96 12.24 -11.53
N ARG A 100 -9.95 12.18 -12.43
CA ARG A 100 -10.54 10.91 -12.87
C ARG A 100 -9.51 9.98 -13.51
N VAL A 101 -8.62 10.53 -14.33
CA VAL A 101 -7.55 9.74 -14.96
C VAL A 101 -6.53 9.27 -13.93
N GLY A 102 -6.21 10.13 -12.94
CA GLY A 102 -5.38 9.71 -11.81
C GLY A 102 -6.01 8.57 -11.02
N ASP A 103 -7.30 8.66 -10.71
CA ASP A 103 -8.04 7.59 -10.03
C ASP A 103 -8.03 6.27 -10.84
N ASP A 104 -8.17 6.36 -12.17
CA ASP A 104 -8.12 5.18 -13.04
C ASP A 104 -6.73 4.54 -13.06
N ILE A 105 -5.66 5.34 -12.99
CA ILE A 105 -4.28 4.85 -12.84
C ILE A 105 -4.14 4.11 -11.50
N LEU A 106 -4.62 4.68 -10.40
CA LEU A 106 -4.53 4.05 -9.08
C LEU A 106 -5.32 2.73 -9.03
N ARG A 107 -6.54 2.69 -9.58
CA ARG A 107 -7.33 1.45 -9.70
C ARG A 107 -6.64 0.40 -10.58
N TYR A 108 -6.01 0.83 -11.67
CA TYR A 108 -5.28 -0.03 -12.57
C TYR A 108 -4.10 -0.71 -11.85
N LEU A 109 -3.26 0.07 -11.14
CA LEU A 109 -2.14 -0.45 -10.36
C LEU A 109 -2.61 -1.41 -9.27
N ALA A 110 -3.64 -1.04 -8.51
CA ALA A 110 -4.24 -1.89 -7.48
C ALA A 110 -4.71 -3.24 -8.03
N LYS A 111 -5.38 -3.24 -9.18
CA LYS A 111 -5.86 -4.46 -9.84
C LYS A 111 -4.72 -5.39 -10.27
N ILE A 112 -3.61 -4.83 -10.76
CA ILE A 112 -2.43 -5.63 -11.12
C ILE A 112 -1.80 -6.23 -9.88
N MET A 113 -1.59 -5.42 -8.83
CA MET A 113 -1.01 -5.88 -7.58
C MET A 113 -1.84 -6.97 -6.93
N SER A 114 -3.17 -6.83 -6.86
CA SER A 114 -4.06 -7.88 -6.34
C SER A 114 -3.97 -9.18 -7.12
N LYS A 115 -3.80 -9.12 -8.45
CA LYS A 115 -3.67 -10.31 -9.29
C LYS A 115 -2.28 -10.98 -9.18
N ALA A 116 -1.26 -10.19 -8.90
CA ALA A 116 0.12 -10.67 -8.75
C ALA A 116 0.34 -11.42 -7.43
N LEU A 117 -0.52 -11.19 -6.44
CA LEU A 117 -0.42 -11.80 -5.13
C LEU A 117 -1.04 -13.20 -5.11
N THR A 118 -0.22 -14.21 -4.87
CA THR A 118 -0.67 -15.58 -4.57
C THR A 118 -0.64 -15.88 -3.07
N ASP A 119 0.33 -15.33 -2.36
CA ASP A 119 0.51 -15.45 -0.91
C ASP A 119 1.17 -14.17 -0.39
N GLY A 120 0.37 -13.18 -0.01
CA GLY A 120 0.88 -11.90 0.42
C GLY A 120 -0.20 -10.83 0.58
N LEU A 121 0.25 -9.60 0.78
CA LEU A 121 -0.59 -8.43 1.05
C LEU A 121 -0.21 -7.30 0.11
N ALA A 122 -1.20 -6.52 -0.32
CA ALA A 122 -0.99 -5.24 -0.99
C ALA A 122 -1.82 -4.16 -0.31
N ALA A 123 -1.27 -2.96 -0.26
CA ALA A 123 -1.95 -1.81 0.30
C ALA A 123 -1.67 -0.53 -0.48
N ARG A 124 -2.58 0.41 -0.37
CA ARG A 124 -2.32 1.80 -0.69
C ARG A 124 -1.58 2.43 0.48
N TYR A 125 -0.29 2.74 0.27
CA TYR A 125 0.59 3.18 1.35
C TYR A 125 0.42 4.67 1.67
N SER A 126 0.22 5.47 0.63
CA SER A 126 -0.15 6.90 0.68
C SER A 126 -0.88 7.30 -0.61
N ASP A 127 -0.94 8.56 -0.93
CA ASP A 127 -1.74 9.12 -2.05
C ASP A 127 -1.55 8.37 -3.38
N ASP A 128 -0.30 8.20 -3.81
CA ASP A 128 0.11 7.57 -5.06
C ASP A 128 1.15 6.46 -4.87
N GLN A 129 1.35 6.05 -3.61
CA GLN A 129 2.28 4.97 -3.26
C GLN A 129 1.53 3.71 -2.86
N PHE A 130 2.08 2.59 -3.31
CA PHE A 130 1.59 1.26 -3.01
C PHE A 130 2.68 0.43 -2.34
N VAL A 131 2.28 -0.54 -1.54
CA VAL A 131 3.16 -1.52 -0.95
C VAL A 131 2.67 -2.93 -1.23
N MET A 132 3.60 -3.83 -1.54
CA MET A 132 3.38 -5.28 -1.58
C MET A 132 4.32 -5.95 -0.60
N PHE A 133 3.80 -6.92 0.15
CA PHE A 133 4.56 -7.82 1.02
C PHE A 133 4.19 -9.24 0.65
N THR A 134 5.13 -10.02 0.13
CA THR A 134 4.83 -11.34 -0.40
C THR A 134 6.00 -12.30 -0.25
N SER A 135 5.68 -13.59 -0.23
CA SER A 135 6.67 -14.66 -0.32
C SER A 135 6.82 -15.06 -1.79
N ILE A 136 8.00 -14.90 -2.35
CA ILE A 136 8.28 -15.33 -3.72
C ILE A 136 9.51 -16.26 -3.74
N PRO A 137 9.51 -17.29 -4.57
CA PRO A 137 10.69 -18.13 -4.78
C PRO A 137 11.91 -17.27 -5.18
N LYS A 138 13.04 -17.46 -4.49
CA LYS A 138 14.23 -16.59 -4.59
C LYS A 138 14.78 -16.45 -6.01
N ASN A 139 14.63 -17.48 -6.85
CA ASN A 139 15.39 -17.58 -8.11
C ASN A 139 14.77 -16.81 -9.28
N ASP A 140 13.50 -16.39 -9.23
CA ASP A 140 12.80 -15.77 -10.36
C ASP A 140 12.19 -14.40 -10.04
N PHE A 141 12.38 -13.88 -8.83
CA PHE A 141 11.72 -12.65 -8.39
C PHE A 141 12.08 -11.43 -9.26
N GLU A 142 13.35 -11.25 -9.58
CA GLU A 142 13.82 -10.10 -10.35
C GLU A 142 13.19 -10.07 -11.73
N LYS A 143 13.25 -11.21 -12.45
CA LYS A 143 12.64 -11.36 -13.77
C LYS A 143 11.12 -11.19 -13.72
N TYR A 144 10.49 -11.69 -12.65
CA TYR A 144 9.05 -11.50 -12.45
C TYR A 144 8.71 -10.02 -12.27
N LEU A 145 9.46 -9.31 -11.43
CA LEU A 145 9.25 -7.88 -11.19
C LEU A 145 9.51 -7.05 -12.46
N GLU A 146 10.58 -7.32 -13.20
CA GLU A 146 10.88 -6.65 -14.48
C GLU A 146 9.75 -6.83 -15.50
N ASN A 147 9.22 -8.05 -15.62
CA ASN A 147 8.09 -8.33 -16.48
C ASN A 147 6.81 -7.61 -16.04
N ALA A 148 6.55 -7.55 -14.73
CA ALA A 148 5.41 -6.83 -14.20
C ALA A 148 5.53 -5.32 -14.45
N VAL A 149 6.70 -4.73 -14.23
CA VAL A 149 6.99 -3.31 -14.52
C VAL A 149 6.79 -2.99 -15.99
N ARG A 150 7.30 -3.83 -16.90
CA ARG A 150 7.10 -3.68 -18.34
C ARG A 150 5.62 -3.76 -18.70
N TYR A 151 4.91 -4.76 -18.21
CA TYR A 151 3.47 -4.92 -18.44
C TYR A 151 2.67 -3.69 -17.96
N ILE A 152 3.00 -3.16 -16.77
CA ILE A 152 2.36 -1.95 -16.24
C ILE A 152 2.57 -0.77 -17.18
N SER A 153 3.79 -0.55 -17.66
CA SER A 153 4.11 0.56 -18.55
C SER A 153 3.42 0.46 -19.91
N GLU A 154 3.35 -0.75 -20.48
CA GLU A 154 2.77 -1.01 -21.80
C GLU A 154 1.24 -0.94 -21.83
N ASN A 155 0.57 -1.24 -20.70
CA ASN A 155 -0.89 -1.36 -20.63
C ASN A 155 -1.53 -0.27 -19.73
N ALA A 156 -0.79 0.76 -19.38
CA ALA A 156 -1.25 1.85 -18.54
C ALA A 156 -2.38 2.67 -19.21
N PRO A 157 -3.28 3.27 -18.41
CA PRO A 157 -4.33 4.15 -18.92
C PRO A 157 -3.82 5.39 -19.67
N ILE A 158 -2.57 5.77 -19.46
CA ILE A 158 -1.88 6.85 -20.16
C ILE A 158 -0.55 6.36 -20.72
N THR A 159 -0.13 6.95 -21.84
CA THR A 159 1.20 6.71 -22.42
C THR A 159 2.31 7.25 -21.50
N ASN A 160 3.41 6.51 -21.41
CA ASN A 160 4.58 6.89 -20.61
C ASN A 160 4.31 7.03 -19.10
N LEU A 161 3.40 6.23 -18.55
CA LEU A 161 3.26 6.16 -17.10
C LEU A 161 4.57 5.67 -16.49
N LEU A 162 5.18 6.49 -15.66
CA LEU A 162 6.42 6.18 -14.98
C LEU A 162 6.13 5.83 -13.51
N VAL A 163 6.46 4.60 -13.13
CA VAL A 163 6.35 4.12 -11.74
C VAL A 163 7.74 3.71 -11.27
N LYS A 164 8.13 4.17 -10.09
CA LYS A 164 9.38 3.81 -9.44
C LYS A 164 9.14 2.74 -8.39
N TYR A 165 10.05 1.79 -8.32
CA TYR A 165 9.94 0.64 -7.41
C TYR A 165 11.16 0.56 -6.52
N GLY A 166 10.92 0.46 -5.23
CA GLY A 166 11.94 0.14 -4.22
C GLY A 166 11.68 -1.23 -3.65
N VAL A 167 12.72 -2.02 -3.54
CA VAL A 167 12.63 -3.43 -3.15
C VAL A 167 13.53 -3.71 -1.97
N TYR A 168 12.99 -4.33 -0.93
CA TYR A 168 13.77 -4.93 0.14
C TYR A 168 13.53 -6.44 0.14
N LYS A 169 14.56 -7.19 -0.32
CA LYS A 169 14.55 -8.66 -0.39
C LYS A 169 15.05 -9.25 0.92
N ASP A 170 14.65 -10.50 1.17
CA ASP A 170 15.09 -11.25 2.35
C ASP A 170 14.89 -10.45 3.64
N VAL A 171 13.65 -10.01 3.84
CA VAL A 171 13.23 -9.12 4.93
C VAL A 171 13.75 -9.61 6.28
N ASP A 172 14.45 -8.74 6.99
CA ASP A 172 14.82 -8.97 8.38
C ASP A 172 13.58 -8.90 9.27
N LYS A 173 13.20 -10.04 9.84
CA LYS A 173 11.99 -10.15 10.68
C LYS A 173 12.19 -9.67 12.11
N SER A 174 13.42 -9.31 12.49
CA SER A 174 13.72 -8.77 13.81
C SER A 174 13.34 -7.29 13.95
N ILE A 175 13.16 -6.59 12.82
CA ILE A 175 12.77 -5.19 12.78
C ILE A 175 11.27 -5.02 12.53
N SER A 176 10.75 -3.82 12.80
CA SER A 176 9.33 -3.52 12.60
C SER A 176 8.95 -3.49 11.11
N ILE A 177 7.67 -3.77 10.81
CA ILE A 177 7.17 -3.68 9.42
C ILE A 177 7.29 -2.26 8.86
N SER A 178 7.27 -1.23 9.72
CA SER A 178 7.51 0.16 9.31
C SER A 178 8.94 0.32 8.81
N GLU A 179 9.94 -0.14 9.56
CA GLU A 179 11.35 -0.07 9.16
C GLU A 179 11.63 -0.89 7.90
N ILE A 180 10.97 -2.04 7.74
CA ILE A 180 11.02 -2.86 6.52
C ILE A 180 10.54 -2.03 5.31
N CYS A 181 9.42 -1.32 5.44
CA CYS A 181 8.91 -0.45 4.39
C CYS A 181 9.83 0.75 4.15
N ASP A 182 10.39 1.35 5.20
CA ASP A 182 11.30 2.49 5.10
C ASP A 182 12.58 2.14 4.32
N ARG A 183 13.13 0.92 4.50
CA ARG A 183 14.24 0.41 3.68
C ARG A 183 13.88 0.32 2.19
N ALA A 184 12.69 -0.19 1.85
CA ALA A 184 12.23 -0.23 0.47
C ALA A 184 11.99 1.18 -0.11
N ILE A 185 11.43 2.11 0.70
CA ILE A 185 11.25 3.52 0.32
C ILE A 185 12.63 4.19 0.06
N MET A 186 13.61 3.91 0.89
CA MET A 186 14.97 4.43 0.72
C MET A 186 15.57 3.98 -0.62
N ALA A 187 15.43 2.70 -0.97
CA ALA A 187 15.85 2.19 -2.27
C ALA A 187 15.14 2.90 -3.42
N MET A 188 13.83 3.08 -3.33
CA MET A 188 13.04 3.80 -4.34
C MET A 188 13.52 5.25 -4.51
N LYS A 189 13.75 5.95 -3.39
CA LYS A 189 14.21 7.35 -3.41
C LYS A 189 15.59 7.51 -4.05
N SER A 190 16.50 6.55 -3.92
CA SER A 190 17.83 6.60 -4.54
C SER A 190 17.82 6.72 -6.06
N ILE A 191 16.71 6.31 -6.70
CA ILE A 191 16.53 6.40 -8.15
C ILE A 191 15.47 7.42 -8.58
N GLN A 192 14.99 8.27 -7.65
CA GLN A 192 13.92 9.23 -7.95
C GLN A 192 14.26 10.17 -9.10
N LEU A 193 15.50 10.62 -9.21
CA LEU A 193 15.98 11.50 -10.25
C LEU A 193 16.53 10.76 -11.49
N ASN A 194 16.65 9.46 -11.42
CA ASN A 194 17.14 8.66 -12.54
C ASN A 194 15.97 8.25 -13.44
N TYR A 195 15.97 8.67 -14.71
CA TYR A 195 14.90 8.36 -15.67
C TYR A 195 15.05 6.98 -16.33
N GLU A 196 16.24 6.40 -16.30
CA GLU A 196 16.51 5.11 -16.93
C GLU A 196 16.20 3.92 -16.01
N LYS A 197 16.38 4.11 -14.70
CA LYS A 197 16.15 3.05 -13.70
C LYS A 197 14.76 3.18 -13.09
N ASN A 198 13.97 2.12 -13.16
CA ASN A 198 12.66 2.06 -12.52
C ASN A 198 12.63 1.20 -11.25
N ILE A 199 13.61 0.35 -11.04
CA ILE A 199 13.72 -0.56 -9.89
C ILE A 199 15.04 -0.31 -9.18
N ALA A 200 14.98 -0.21 -7.84
CA ALA A 200 16.16 -0.20 -6.96
C ALA A 200 15.96 -1.19 -5.82
N TYR A 201 17.05 -1.78 -5.39
CA TYR A 201 17.09 -2.72 -4.29
C TYR A 201 17.77 -2.09 -3.09
N TYR A 202 17.21 -2.30 -1.90
CA TYR A 202 17.86 -1.92 -0.66
C TYR A 202 19.01 -2.87 -0.36
N ASP A 203 20.15 -2.31 0.01
CA ASP A 203 21.26 -2.98 0.64
C ASP A 203 21.79 -2.15 1.82
N ASP A 204 22.64 -2.75 2.65
CA ASP A 204 23.18 -2.08 3.84
C ASP A 204 24.11 -0.90 3.49
N GLN A 205 24.72 -0.90 2.30
CA GLN A 205 25.57 0.22 1.85
C GLN A 205 24.73 1.46 1.59
N LEU A 206 23.57 1.29 0.94
CA LEU A 206 22.59 2.35 0.71
C LEU A 206 22.09 2.92 2.04
N GLY A 207 21.79 2.03 3.02
CA GLY A 207 21.39 2.44 4.36
C GLY A 207 22.46 3.31 5.05
N GLN A 208 23.72 2.89 5.01
CA GLN A 208 24.83 3.64 5.59
C GLN A 208 25.12 4.96 4.87
N GLN A 209 24.93 4.99 3.54
CA GLN A 209 25.06 6.23 2.77
C GLN A 209 23.99 7.24 3.19
N HIS A 210 22.74 6.82 3.30
CA HIS A 210 21.66 7.70 3.72
C HIS A 210 21.86 8.25 5.14
N ILE A 211 22.32 7.43 6.09
CA ILE A 211 22.66 7.88 7.44
C ILE A 211 23.73 8.97 7.39
N ARG A 212 24.78 8.79 6.56
CA ARG A 212 25.84 9.80 6.40
C ARG A 212 25.30 11.09 5.79
N GLU A 213 24.43 11.01 4.77
CA GLU A 213 23.79 12.18 4.16
C GLU A 213 22.98 12.97 5.18
N VAL A 214 22.13 12.29 5.97
CA VAL A 214 21.34 12.93 7.04
C VAL A 214 22.23 13.54 8.12
N MET A 215 23.32 12.88 8.51
CA MET A 215 24.28 13.45 9.46
C MET A 215 24.94 14.72 8.89
N MET A 216 25.36 14.70 7.62
CA MET A 216 25.92 15.87 6.95
C MET A 216 24.92 17.03 6.85
N GLU A 217 23.65 16.74 6.52
CA GLU A 217 22.59 17.76 6.47
C GLU A 217 22.35 18.39 7.84
N ASN A 218 22.32 17.58 8.91
CA ASN A 218 22.13 18.07 10.28
C ASN A 218 23.32 18.90 10.79
N ASP A 219 24.53 18.56 10.36
CA ASP A 219 25.76 19.28 10.75
C ASP A 219 25.99 20.55 9.93
N PHE A 220 25.36 20.67 8.76
CA PHE A 220 25.58 21.77 7.81
C PHE A 220 25.37 23.15 8.42
N GLU A 221 24.29 23.34 9.19
CA GLU A 221 24.03 24.63 9.83
C GLU A 221 25.09 24.97 10.91
N ASN A 222 25.58 23.97 11.63
CA ASN A 222 26.62 24.16 12.63
C ASN A 222 27.95 24.48 11.97
N ALA A 223 28.31 23.73 10.93
CA ALA A 223 29.52 23.97 10.15
C ALA A 223 29.55 25.38 9.49
N LEU A 224 28.37 25.84 9.02
CA LEU A 224 28.23 27.20 8.50
C LEU A 224 28.42 28.26 9.59
N ARG A 225 27.86 28.06 10.78
CA ARG A 225 28.03 28.99 11.92
C ARG A 225 29.45 29.03 12.45
N ASN A 226 30.15 27.90 12.36
CA ASN A 226 31.54 27.76 12.81
C ASN A 226 32.55 28.18 11.74
N GLU A 227 32.11 28.73 10.60
CA GLU A 227 32.97 29.17 9.48
C GLU A 227 33.86 28.03 8.94
N GLU A 228 33.38 26.78 8.93
CA GLU A 228 34.14 25.61 8.46
C GLU A 228 34.20 25.51 6.93
N PHE A 229 33.46 26.36 6.20
CA PHE A 229 33.43 26.39 4.74
C PHE A 229 34.38 27.43 4.17
N GLU A 230 35.21 26.99 3.22
CA GLU A 230 36.08 27.89 2.44
C GLU A 230 35.57 27.98 0.98
N VAL A 231 35.63 29.20 0.42
CA VAL A 231 35.25 29.44 -0.98
C VAL A 231 36.46 29.31 -1.86
N TRP A 232 36.44 28.34 -2.77
CA TRP A 232 37.48 28.17 -3.78
C TRP A 232 36.97 28.52 -5.18
N PHE A 233 37.75 29.31 -5.93
CA PHE A 233 37.42 29.68 -7.30
C PHE A 233 38.20 28.84 -8.30
N GLN A 234 37.52 28.21 -9.25
CA GLN A 234 38.16 27.52 -10.37
C GLN A 234 38.16 28.47 -11.61
N PRO A 235 39.34 28.85 -12.16
CA PRO A 235 39.38 29.66 -13.35
C PRO A 235 38.84 28.88 -14.57
N LYS A 236 37.94 29.52 -15.33
CA LYS A 236 37.50 29.00 -16.65
C LYS A 236 38.36 29.70 -17.70
N TYR A 237 39.09 28.93 -18.47
CA TYR A 237 39.77 29.42 -19.67
C TYR A 237 38.83 29.25 -20.86
N ASN A 238 38.74 30.30 -21.69
CA ASN A 238 38.04 30.27 -22.98
C ASN A 238 38.90 29.59 -24.03
#